data_3ad7632dbfcd470ab14f3336c07aba3d
#
_entry.id   3ad7632dbfcd470ab14f3336c07aba3d
#
_cell.length_a   1.000
_cell.length_b   1.000
_cell.length_c   1.000
_cell.angle_alpha   90.00
_cell.angle_beta   90.00
_cell.angle_gamma   90.00
#
_symmetry.space_group_name_H-M   'P 1'
#
loop_
_entity.id
_entity.type
_entity.pdbx_description
1 polymer ?
#
loop_
_entity_poly.entity_id
_entity_poly.type
_entity_poly.pdbx_seq_one_letter_code
_entity_poly.pdbx_strand_id
1 'polypeptide(L)'
;TTKAMFGNANKLTELDVSGLDTSAVTNMQTMFQSCRALEELDVSHFDTSSVTTMRGMFQNCKALEKLDVSNFDTSSVTTMLSVFAECNSLEILDVSNFDTSSVTDMTAMFQNCYALEKLNISNFDTSSVTKMYAMFSGLYEVGKLDASNFDTSLVTTMNRMFQNCKSLKELDIGNFNTSLVTDMDRMFINCAALKSLYLDNFTTAKTMTDMFTGTISLTYLFVSHNLSTFTGLENTSWYDEKNWVQFSNLSQLQTYHRNQSEPIGYRKGAFLSLTMDAMGGEFEDAEEQKVQSKISGEYWEEVIPVKEGHYFDGWYLDQNFTNKFDFSLPAAVSTTIYAKWIENYTVIIPASISLNETSELKVEGINRGDKNLSVGLNRTATSIS
;
A
#
# COMPACT_ATOMS: atom_id res chain seq x y z
N THR A 1 -23.02 -14.01 39.61
CA THR A 1 -22.52 -12.88 38.80
C THR A 1 -21.47 -12.09 39.59
N THR A 2 -20.35 -11.76 38.97
CA THR A 2 -19.28 -10.90 39.51
C THR A 2 -19.30 -9.51 38.87
N LYS A 3 -20.46 -9.10 38.32
CA LYS A 3 -20.62 -7.81 37.69
C LYS A 3 -20.14 -6.66 38.60
N ALA A 4 -19.17 -5.87 38.08
CA ALA A 4 -18.57 -4.72 38.73
C ALA A 4 -17.98 -5.00 40.15
N MET A 5 -17.60 -6.25 40.47
CA MET A 5 -17.20 -6.66 41.84
C MET A 5 -16.05 -5.81 42.38
N PHE A 6 -15.05 -5.50 41.57
CA PHE A 6 -13.93 -4.62 41.89
C PHE A 6 -13.96 -3.31 41.10
N GLY A 7 -15.05 -3.05 40.39
CA GLY A 7 -15.16 -1.88 39.52
C GLY A 7 -14.94 -0.56 40.26
N ASN A 8 -14.15 0.35 39.65
CA ASN A 8 -13.78 1.67 40.17
C ASN A 8 -12.84 1.67 41.40
N ALA A 9 -12.16 0.56 41.66
CA ALA A 9 -11.12 0.52 42.69
C ALA A 9 -9.82 1.24 42.21
N ASN A 10 -9.93 2.54 41.95
CA ASN A 10 -8.92 3.34 41.24
C ASN A 10 -7.55 3.46 41.91
N LYS A 11 -7.47 3.17 43.23
CA LYS A 11 -6.25 3.26 44.01
C LYS A 11 -5.69 1.90 44.44
N LEU A 12 -6.36 0.82 43.99
CA LEU A 12 -5.93 -0.54 44.29
C LEU A 12 -4.70 -0.87 43.46
N THR A 13 -3.58 -1.15 44.10
CA THR A 13 -2.31 -1.51 43.46
C THR A 13 -2.09 -3.01 43.41
N GLU A 14 -2.67 -3.75 44.34
CA GLU A 14 -2.58 -5.21 44.45
C GLU A 14 -3.96 -5.80 44.68
N LEU A 15 -4.23 -6.94 44.05
CA LEU A 15 -5.49 -7.67 44.19
C LEU A 15 -5.26 -9.16 44.08
N ASP A 16 -5.45 -9.88 45.19
CA ASP A 16 -5.47 -11.34 45.17
C ASP A 16 -6.90 -11.84 44.96
N VAL A 17 -7.11 -12.53 43.86
CA VAL A 17 -8.38 -13.18 43.46
C VAL A 17 -8.29 -14.71 43.47
N SER A 18 -7.18 -15.29 43.97
CA SER A 18 -6.91 -16.73 43.92
C SER A 18 -7.98 -17.60 44.62
N GLY A 19 -8.66 -17.04 45.60
CA GLY A 19 -9.77 -17.71 46.28
C GLY A 19 -11.14 -17.59 45.60
N LEU A 20 -11.21 -16.96 44.43
CA LEU A 20 -12.51 -16.69 43.79
C LEU A 20 -12.93 -17.84 42.85
N ASP A 21 -13.94 -18.60 43.25
CA ASP A 21 -14.57 -19.60 42.39
C ASP A 21 -15.45 -18.91 41.33
N THR A 22 -15.08 -19.07 40.06
CA THR A 22 -15.80 -18.47 38.92
C THR A 22 -16.61 -19.48 38.12
N SER A 23 -16.59 -20.77 38.44
CA SER A 23 -17.19 -21.86 37.66
C SER A 23 -18.69 -21.69 37.37
N ALA A 24 -19.42 -21.03 38.25
CA ALA A 24 -20.86 -20.73 38.07
C ALA A 24 -21.13 -19.29 37.59
N VAL A 25 -20.10 -18.53 37.20
CA VAL A 25 -20.25 -17.14 36.81
C VAL A 25 -20.65 -17.03 35.34
N THR A 26 -21.79 -16.42 35.06
CA THR A 26 -22.29 -16.16 33.71
C THR A 26 -22.08 -14.71 33.23
N ASN A 27 -21.74 -13.79 34.14
CA ASN A 27 -21.59 -12.37 33.82
C ASN A 27 -20.40 -11.75 34.56
N MET A 28 -19.36 -11.41 33.80
CA MET A 28 -18.14 -10.73 34.29
C MET A 28 -18.06 -9.27 33.81
N GLN A 29 -19.21 -8.67 33.44
CA GLN A 29 -19.27 -7.29 32.96
C GLN A 29 -18.63 -6.33 34.00
N THR A 30 -17.67 -5.53 33.52
CA THR A 30 -17.00 -4.45 34.30
C THR A 30 -16.36 -4.91 35.63
N MET A 31 -16.01 -6.20 35.73
CA MET A 31 -15.52 -6.80 37.00
C MET A 31 -14.32 -6.05 37.59
N PHE A 32 -13.34 -5.67 36.73
CA PHE A 32 -12.16 -4.89 37.13
C PHE A 32 -12.13 -3.49 36.49
N GLN A 33 -13.27 -3.01 35.93
CA GLN A 33 -13.32 -1.71 35.27
C GLN A 33 -12.74 -0.61 36.14
N SER A 34 -11.83 0.20 35.57
CA SER A 34 -11.20 1.34 36.26
C SER A 34 -10.37 0.99 37.49
N CYS A 35 -9.80 -0.20 37.56
CA CYS A 35 -8.71 -0.50 38.52
C CYS A 35 -7.41 0.13 37.97
N ARG A 36 -7.33 1.46 38.03
CA ARG A 36 -6.34 2.26 37.29
C ARG A 36 -4.91 2.12 37.74
N ALA A 37 -4.71 1.77 39.03
CA ALA A 37 -3.40 1.64 39.63
C ALA A 37 -2.92 0.18 39.75
N LEU A 38 -3.73 -0.77 39.30
CA LEU A 38 -3.40 -2.20 39.32
C LEU A 38 -2.40 -2.51 38.20
N GLU A 39 -1.18 -2.90 38.57
CA GLU A 39 -0.08 -3.18 37.65
C GLU A 39 -0.08 -4.63 37.16
N GLU A 40 -0.47 -5.56 38.06
CA GLU A 40 -0.56 -6.98 37.79
C GLU A 40 -1.89 -7.57 38.27
N LEU A 41 -2.40 -8.56 37.57
CA LEU A 41 -3.61 -9.28 37.93
C LEU A 41 -3.53 -10.72 37.44
N ASP A 42 -3.52 -11.68 38.38
CA ASP A 42 -3.56 -13.12 38.04
C ASP A 42 -5.00 -13.61 37.96
N VAL A 43 -5.44 -13.92 36.74
CA VAL A 43 -6.76 -14.51 36.44
C VAL A 43 -6.62 -15.90 35.80
N SER A 44 -5.45 -16.52 35.88
CA SER A 44 -5.13 -17.79 35.24
C SER A 44 -5.99 -18.97 35.73
N HIS A 45 -6.55 -18.84 36.94
CA HIS A 45 -7.43 -19.86 37.57
C HIS A 45 -8.92 -19.64 37.27
N PHE A 46 -9.29 -18.57 36.55
CA PHE A 46 -10.69 -18.28 36.25
C PHE A 46 -11.27 -19.32 35.28
N ASP A 47 -12.36 -19.96 35.69
CA ASP A 47 -13.23 -20.71 34.81
C ASP A 47 -14.23 -19.76 34.14
N THR A 48 -14.14 -19.56 32.85
CA THR A 48 -15.00 -18.67 32.08
C THR A 48 -15.99 -19.40 31.17
N SER A 49 -16.04 -20.73 31.24
CA SER A 49 -16.85 -21.58 30.34
C SER A 49 -18.36 -21.28 30.33
N SER A 50 -18.86 -20.75 31.46
CA SER A 50 -20.28 -20.34 31.58
C SER A 50 -20.53 -18.86 31.29
N VAL A 51 -19.47 -18.07 30.97
CA VAL A 51 -19.58 -16.61 30.84
C VAL A 51 -20.17 -16.23 29.47
N THR A 52 -21.26 -15.46 29.52
CA THR A 52 -21.94 -14.95 28.31
C THR A 52 -21.63 -13.51 27.97
N THR A 53 -21.05 -12.75 28.91
CA THR A 53 -20.62 -11.36 28.68
C THR A 53 -19.40 -10.98 29.51
N MET A 54 -18.39 -10.43 28.80
CA MET A 54 -17.18 -9.85 29.39
C MET A 54 -17.09 -8.32 29.16
N ARG A 55 -18.21 -7.66 28.84
CA ARG A 55 -18.24 -6.24 28.51
C ARG A 55 -17.45 -5.42 29.53
N GLY A 56 -16.41 -4.71 29.06
CA GLY A 56 -15.59 -3.81 29.87
C GLY A 56 -14.89 -4.46 31.04
N MET A 57 -14.63 -5.79 31.02
CA MET A 57 -14.08 -6.52 32.17
C MET A 57 -12.80 -5.87 32.71
N PHE A 58 -11.87 -5.49 31.83
CA PHE A 58 -10.60 -4.82 32.18
C PHE A 58 -10.56 -3.36 31.70
N GLN A 59 -11.70 -2.79 31.29
CA GLN A 59 -11.73 -1.42 30.77
C GLN A 59 -11.10 -0.44 31.75
N ASN A 60 -10.17 0.42 31.23
CA ASN A 60 -9.52 1.50 31.98
C ASN A 60 -8.64 1.01 33.16
N CYS A 61 -8.05 -0.21 33.01
CA CYS A 61 -6.95 -0.69 33.84
C CYS A 61 -5.63 -0.13 33.30
N LYS A 62 -5.38 1.16 33.57
CA LYS A 62 -4.34 1.94 32.88
C LYS A 62 -2.92 1.49 33.14
N ALA A 63 -2.65 1.04 34.37
CA ALA A 63 -1.32 0.62 34.81
C ALA A 63 -1.03 -0.86 34.54
N LEU A 64 -2.02 -1.64 34.12
CA LEU A 64 -1.86 -3.07 33.88
C LEU A 64 -0.89 -3.32 32.73
N GLU A 65 0.27 -3.92 33.04
CA GLU A 65 1.35 -4.16 32.07
C GLU A 65 1.24 -5.54 31.41
N LYS A 66 0.76 -6.52 32.17
CA LYS A 66 0.62 -7.91 31.73
C LYS A 66 -0.71 -8.48 32.14
N LEU A 67 -1.30 -9.28 31.27
CA LEU A 67 -2.54 -9.97 31.55
C LEU A 67 -2.56 -11.30 30.79
N ASP A 68 -2.58 -12.41 31.54
CA ASP A 68 -2.71 -13.74 30.97
C ASP A 68 -4.18 -14.15 30.93
N VAL A 69 -4.72 -14.27 29.73
CA VAL A 69 -6.08 -14.72 29.43
C VAL A 69 -6.09 -16.02 28.61
N SER A 70 -4.97 -16.75 28.58
CA SER A 70 -4.82 -17.98 27.78
C SER A 70 -5.77 -19.11 28.19
N ASN A 71 -6.27 -19.08 29.44
CA ASN A 71 -7.24 -20.06 29.94
C ASN A 71 -8.70 -19.64 29.72
N PHE A 72 -8.96 -18.48 29.13
CA PHE A 72 -10.35 -18.02 28.96
C PHE A 72 -11.05 -18.83 27.87
N ASP A 73 -12.13 -19.52 28.26
CA ASP A 73 -13.13 -20.04 27.32
C ASP A 73 -14.11 -18.93 27.00
N THR A 74 -14.13 -18.48 25.73
CA THR A 74 -14.99 -17.40 25.27
C THR A 74 -16.11 -17.87 24.34
N SER A 75 -16.28 -19.18 24.16
CA SER A 75 -17.24 -19.80 23.22
C SER A 75 -18.70 -19.38 23.43
N SER A 76 -19.06 -19.07 24.70
CA SER A 76 -20.42 -18.61 25.07
C SER A 76 -20.55 -17.08 25.10
N VAL A 77 -19.48 -16.32 24.84
CA VAL A 77 -19.48 -14.86 24.95
C VAL A 77 -20.14 -14.21 23.74
N THR A 78 -21.17 -13.41 23.97
CA THR A 78 -21.91 -12.72 22.88
C THR A 78 -21.50 -11.26 22.67
N THR A 79 -20.76 -10.66 23.61
CA THR A 79 -20.24 -9.30 23.46
C THR A 79 -18.88 -9.13 24.12
N MET A 80 -17.93 -8.56 23.36
CA MET A 80 -16.60 -8.20 23.81
C MET A 80 -16.40 -6.66 23.84
N LEU A 81 -17.52 -5.92 23.96
CA LEU A 81 -17.48 -4.45 23.99
C LEU A 81 -16.53 -3.97 25.08
N SER A 82 -15.49 -3.23 24.67
CA SER A 82 -14.50 -2.56 25.55
C SER A 82 -13.76 -3.47 26.54
N VAL A 83 -13.61 -4.77 26.26
CA VAL A 83 -12.99 -5.72 27.22
C VAL A 83 -11.64 -5.23 27.71
N PHE A 84 -10.77 -4.76 26.81
CA PHE A 84 -9.41 -4.26 27.12
C PHE A 84 -9.27 -2.76 26.87
N ALA A 85 -10.38 -2.03 26.66
CA ALA A 85 -10.29 -0.61 26.31
C ALA A 85 -9.57 0.19 27.41
N GLU A 86 -8.66 1.08 27.01
CA GLU A 86 -7.85 1.93 27.89
C GLU A 86 -6.92 1.16 28.86
N CYS A 87 -6.50 -0.06 28.51
CA CYS A 87 -5.36 -0.72 29.13
C CYS A 87 -4.06 -0.13 28.54
N ASN A 88 -3.72 1.08 28.97
CA ASN A 88 -2.73 1.92 28.31
C ASN A 88 -1.30 1.38 28.37
N SER A 89 -0.93 0.66 29.46
CA SER A 89 0.40 0.11 29.69
C SER A 89 0.53 -1.35 29.26
N LEU A 90 -0.54 -1.98 28.77
CA LEU A 90 -0.52 -3.40 28.40
C LEU A 90 0.35 -3.60 27.16
N GLU A 91 1.53 -4.22 27.33
CA GLU A 91 2.52 -4.43 26.27
C GLU A 91 2.26 -5.73 25.49
N ILE A 92 1.83 -6.76 26.21
CA ILE A 92 1.62 -8.12 25.67
C ILE A 92 0.22 -8.58 26.03
N LEU A 93 -0.53 -8.99 25.01
CA LEU A 93 -1.85 -9.60 25.18
C LEU A 93 -2.01 -10.72 24.15
N ASP A 94 -2.13 -11.96 24.61
CA ASP A 94 -2.43 -13.09 23.76
C ASP A 94 -3.91 -13.44 23.83
N VAL A 95 -4.61 -13.26 22.71
CA VAL A 95 -6.03 -13.60 22.52
C VAL A 95 -6.21 -14.66 21.44
N SER A 96 -5.14 -15.38 21.09
CA SER A 96 -5.17 -16.40 20.03
C SER A 96 -6.05 -17.61 20.34
N ASN A 97 -6.40 -17.81 21.62
CA ASN A 97 -7.33 -18.84 22.07
C ASN A 97 -8.81 -18.41 22.09
N PHE A 98 -9.11 -17.14 21.81
CA PHE A 98 -10.50 -16.65 21.89
C PHE A 98 -11.36 -17.23 20.77
N ASP A 99 -12.43 -17.90 21.12
CA ASP A 99 -13.54 -18.22 20.24
C ASP A 99 -14.48 -17.01 20.18
N THR A 100 -14.59 -16.40 19.02
CA THR A 100 -15.42 -15.20 18.81
C THR A 100 -16.66 -15.46 17.96
N SER A 101 -16.93 -16.71 17.61
CA SER A 101 -18.02 -17.11 16.69
C SER A 101 -19.42 -16.65 17.14
N SER A 102 -19.63 -16.54 18.47
CA SER A 102 -20.90 -16.06 19.05
C SER A 102 -20.94 -14.55 19.29
N VAL A 103 -19.84 -13.82 19.03
CA VAL A 103 -19.73 -12.39 19.34
C VAL A 103 -20.42 -11.54 18.29
N THR A 104 -21.29 -10.63 18.73
CA THR A 104 -22.03 -9.71 17.84
C THR A 104 -21.57 -8.26 17.96
N ASP A 105 -20.84 -7.89 19.01
CA ASP A 105 -20.37 -6.52 19.27
C ASP A 105 -18.92 -6.51 19.77
N MET A 106 -17.99 -6.03 18.95
CA MET A 106 -16.57 -5.85 19.24
C MET A 106 -16.18 -4.37 19.41
N THR A 107 -17.19 -3.50 19.67
CA THR A 107 -16.96 -2.06 19.86
C THR A 107 -15.86 -1.81 20.87
N ALA A 108 -14.84 -1.02 20.49
CA ALA A 108 -13.75 -0.55 21.34
C ALA A 108 -12.97 -1.65 22.08
N MET A 109 -12.93 -2.91 21.56
CA MET A 109 -12.33 -4.05 22.28
C MET A 109 -10.90 -3.78 22.73
N PHE A 110 -10.07 -3.17 21.86
CA PHE A 110 -8.67 -2.83 22.13
C PHE A 110 -8.41 -1.31 22.09
N GLN A 111 -9.46 -0.49 22.25
CA GLN A 111 -9.32 0.96 22.16
C GLN A 111 -8.32 1.50 23.18
N ASN A 112 -7.35 2.30 22.69
CA ASN A 112 -6.33 2.97 23.53
C ASN A 112 -5.42 2.02 24.34
N CYS A 113 -5.17 0.81 23.83
CA CYS A 113 -4.06 -0.02 24.33
C CYS A 113 -2.74 0.52 23.73
N TYR A 114 -2.26 1.65 24.26
CA TYR A 114 -1.19 2.45 23.64
C TYR A 114 0.14 1.71 23.56
N ALA A 115 0.48 0.90 24.57
CA ALA A 115 1.75 0.20 24.66
C ALA A 115 1.76 -1.15 23.92
N LEU A 116 0.62 -1.63 23.44
CA LEU A 116 0.51 -2.94 22.81
C LEU A 116 1.31 -2.97 21.50
N GLU A 117 2.36 -3.82 21.45
CA GLU A 117 3.26 -3.91 20.30
C GLU A 117 2.77 -4.89 19.24
N LYS A 118 2.11 -5.95 19.65
CA LYS A 118 1.63 -7.04 18.79
C LYS A 118 0.23 -7.47 19.18
N LEU A 119 -0.58 -7.75 18.18
CA LEU A 119 -1.94 -8.28 18.37
C LEU A 119 -2.20 -9.36 17.32
N ASN A 120 -2.38 -10.61 17.80
CA ASN A 120 -2.75 -11.73 16.94
C ASN A 120 -4.27 -11.97 17.01
N ILE A 121 -4.94 -11.72 15.91
CA ILE A 121 -6.40 -11.89 15.73
C ILE A 121 -6.75 -12.89 14.62
N SER A 122 -5.78 -13.71 14.21
CA SER A 122 -5.95 -14.66 13.09
C SER A 122 -7.03 -15.71 13.31
N ASN A 123 -7.39 -15.99 14.58
CA ASN A 123 -8.44 -16.95 14.95
C ASN A 123 -9.81 -16.31 15.16
N PHE A 124 -9.94 -14.99 15.01
CA PHE A 124 -11.22 -14.33 15.21
C PHE A 124 -12.20 -14.69 14.10
N ASP A 125 -13.31 -15.31 14.47
CA ASP A 125 -14.50 -15.44 13.63
C ASP A 125 -15.38 -14.20 13.84
N THR A 126 -15.55 -13.39 12.80
CA THR A 126 -16.34 -12.17 12.86
C THR A 126 -17.66 -12.27 12.08
N SER A 127 -18.04 -13.46 11.62
CA SER A 127 -19.23 -13.70 10.79
C SER A 127 -20.56 -13.29 11.44
N SER A 128 -20.59 -13.24 12.79
CA SER A 128 -21.75 -12.76 13.56
C SER A 128 -21.66 -11.28 13.99
N VAL A 129 -20.54 -10.60 13.72
CA VAL A 129 -20.28 -9.25 14.25
C VAL A 129 -21.02 -8.18 13.46
N THR A 130 -21.74 -7.33 14.16
CA THR A 130 -22.50 -6.21 13.56
C THR A 130 -21.89 -4.83 13.85
N LYS A 131 -20.97 -4.72 14.85
CA LYS A 131 -20.38 -3.46 15.27
C LYS A 131 -18.88 -3.60 15.55
N MET A 132 -18.10 -2.75 14.88
CA MET A 132 -16.63 -2.65 15.03
C MET A 132 -16.18 -1.20 15.31
N TYR A 133 -17.06 -0.38 15.93
CA TYR A 133 -16.73 1.01 16.29
C TYR A 133 -15.44 1.05 17.14
N ALA A 134 -14.44 1.81 16.68
CA ALA A 134 -13.17 2.05 17.38
C ALA A 134 -12.42 0.79 17.89
N MET A 135 -12.65 -0.40 17.28
CA MET A 135 -12.13 -1.68 17.77
C MET A 135 -10.62 -1.66 18.01
N PHE A 136 -9.85 -1.05 17.11
CA PHE A 136 -8.39 -0.95 17.16
C PHE A 136 -7.90 0.49 17.34
N SER A 137 -8.79 1.43 17.67
CA SER A 137 -8.43 2.84 17.82
C SER A 137 -7.37 3.04 18.88
N GLY A 138 -6.29 3.77 18.56
CA GLY A 138 -5.25 4.12 19.53
C GLY A 138 -4.24 2.99 19.80
N LEU A 139 -4.08 2.03 18.90
CA LEU A 139 -2.96 1.08 18.93
C LEU A 139 -1.70 1.79 18.40
N TYR A 140 -0.98 2.50 19.27
CA TYR A 140 0.10 3.39 18.85
C TYR A 140 1.34 2.64 18.36
N GLU A 141 1.65 1.47 18.96
CA GLU A 141 2.89 0.74 18.71
C GLU A 141 2.70 -0.46 17.76
N VAL A 142 1.48 -0.88 17.47
CA VAL A 142 1.21 -1.98 16.53
C VAL A 142 1.65 -1.59 15.12
N GLY A 143 2.70 -2.26 14.62
CA GLY A 143 3.26 -1.98 13.28
C GLY A 143 2.58 -2.74 12.15
N LYS A 144 1.96 -3.88 12.45
CA LYS A 144 1.26 -4.75 11.50
C LYS A 144 -0.02 -5.30 12.11
N LEU A 145 -1.10 -5.26 11.34
CA LEU A 145 -2.37 -5.87 11.71
C LEU A 145 -2.93 -6.62 10.50
N ASP A 146 -3.14 -7.92 10.69
CA ASP A 146 -3.73 -8.80 9.69
C ASP A 146 -5.18 -9.12 10.08
N ALA A 147 -6.12 -8.56 9.34
CA ALA A 147 -7.55 -8.79 9.47
C ALA A 147 -8.13 -9.45 8.20
N SER A 148 -7.27 -10.16 7.44
CA SER A 148 -7.66 -10.83 6.18
C SER A 148 -8.68 -11.95 6.38
N ASN A 149 -8.83 -12.47 7.62
CA ASN A 149 -9.83 -13.47 7.98
C ASN A 149 -11.19 -12.86 8.40
N PHE A 150 -11.30 -11.52 8.52
CA PHE A 150 -12.54 -10.92 9.01
C PHE A 150 -13.67 -10.98 7.96
N ASP A 151 -14.79 -11.57 8.33
CA ASP A 151 -16.06 -11.38 7.63
C ASP A 151 -16.76 -10.14 8.16
N THR A 152 -16.91 -9.12 7.31
CA THR A 152 -17.55 -7.86 7.68
C THR A 152 -18.92 -7.67 7.02
N SER A 153 -19.48 -8.74 6.44
CA SER A 153 -20.72 -8.67 5.67
C SER A 153 -21.97 -8.23 6.47
N LEU A 154 -21.94 -8.40 7.81
CA LEU A 154 -23.01 -7.94 8.72
C LEU A 154 -22.68 -6.64 9.45
N VAL A 155 -21.49 -6.08 9.25
CA VAL A 155 -21.04 -4.89 10.00
C VAL A 155 -21.74 -3.63 9.50
N THR A 156 -22.30 -2.84 10.43
CA THR A 156 -23.03 -1.61 10.12
C THR A 156 -22.27 -0.34 10.47
N THR A 157 -21.23 -0.41 11.30
CA THR A 157 -20.37 0.73 11.66
C THR A 157 -18.90 0.31 11.83
N MET A 158 -18.01 1.07 11.17
CA MET A 158 -16.55 0.98 11.29
C MET A 158 -15.94 2.35 11.69
N ASN A 159 -16.78 3.24 12.28
CA ASN A 159 -16.34 4.56 12.72
C ASN A 159 -15.12 4.44 13.64
N ARG A 160 -14.04 5.16 13.31
CA ARG A 160 -12.77 5.20 14.07
C ARG A 160 -12.05 3.84 14.24
N MET A 161 -12.36 2.83 13.42
CA MET A 161 -11.87 1.46 13.64
C MET A 161 -10.36 1.39 13.81
N PHE A 162 -9.59 2.14 13.01
CA PHE A 162 -8.12 2.22 13.08
C PHE A 162 -7.62 3.63 13.45
N GLN A 163 -8.46 4.48 14.02
CA GLN A 163 -8.07 5.85 14.40
C GLN A 163 -6.81 5.85 15.27
N ASN A 164 -5.84 6.71 14.97
CA ASN A 164 -4.59 6.89 15.73
C ASN A 164 -3.70 5.64 15.81
N CYS A 165 -3.78 4.70 14.88
CA CYS A 165 -2.80 3.61 14.75
C CYS A 165 -1.51 4.18 14.13
N LYS A 166 -0.71 4.88 14.93
CA LYS A 166 0.37 5.75 14.45
C LYS A 166 1.54 4.99 13.82
N SER A 167 1.88 3.81 14.36
CA SER A 167 2.99 2.97 13.89
C SER A 167 2.57 1.93 12.85
N LEU A 168 1.27 1.83 12.53
CA LEU A 168 0.73 0.83 11.62
C LEU A 168 1.23 1.06 10.20
N LYS A 169 2.10 0.17 9.72
CA LYS A 169 2.72 0.20 8.38
C LYS A 169 2.02 -0.72 7.40
N GLU A 170 1.54 -1.87 7.90
CA GLU A 170 0.89 -2.93 7.14
C GLU A 170 -0.48 -3.22 7.72
N LEU A 171 -1.50 -3.12 6.90
CA LEU A 171 -2.89 -3.40 7.24
C LEU A 171 -3.52 -4.19 6.10
N ASP A 172 -3.92 -5.44 6.37
CA ASP A 172 -4.64 -6.26 5.42
C ASP A 172 -6.14 -6.29 5.76
N ILE A 173 -6.91 -5.63 4.89
CA ILE A 173 -8.38 -5.52 4.95
C ILE A 173 -9.00 -5.63 3.55
N GLY A 174 -8.28 -6.19 2.57
CA GLY A 174 -8.73 -6.28 1.18
C GLY A 174 -10.03 -7.07 1.01
N ASN A 175 -10.36 -7.96 1.93
CA ASN A 175 -11.60 -8.73 1.94
C ASN A 175 -12.79 -8.03 2.62
N PHE A 176 -12.61 -6.84 3.23
CA PHE A 176 -13.71 -6.15 3.92
C PHE A 176 -14.86 -5.82 2.97
N ASN A 177 -16.04 -6.34 3.28
CA ASN A 177 -17.28 -5.98 2.63
C ASN A 177 -17.97 -4.86 3.41
N THR A 178 -18.04 -3.66 2.85
CA THR A 178 -18.64 -2.51 3.52
C THR A 178 -20.04 -2.17 3.02
N SER A 179 -20.72 -3.07 2.31
CA SER A 179 -22.02 -2.83 1.69
C SER A 179 -23.13 -2.45 2.67
N LEU A 180 -23.07 -2.93 3.92
CA LEU A 180 -24.02 -2.58 4.99
C LEU A 180 -23.49 -1.48 5.92
N VAL A 181 -22.24 -1.03 5.75
CA VAL A 181 -21.64 -0.03 6.62
C VAL A 181 -22.20 1.34 6.32
N THR A 182 -22.79 1.98 7.31
CA THR A 182 -23.39 3.32 7.19
C THR A 182 -22.47 4.42 7.73
N ASP A 183 -21.46 4.06 8.52
CA ASP A 183 -20.59 5.02 9.21
C ASP A 183 -19.14 4.54 9.20
N MET A 184 -18.28 5.27 8.46
CA MET A 184 -16.83 5.09 8.38
C MET A 184 -16.08 6.39 8.74
N ASP A 185 -16.73 7.30 9.53
CA ASP A 185 -16.06 8.52 9.97
C ASP A 185 -14.75 8.21 10.65
N ARG A 186 -13.68 8.92 10.24
CA ARG A 186 -12.35 8.85 10.86
C ARG A 186 -11.72 7.46 10.92
N MET A 187 -12.11 6.55 10.00
CA MET A 187 -11.69 5.15 10.05
C MET A 187 -10.17 5.00 10.10
N PHE A 188 -9.42 5.78 9.32
CA PHE A 188 -7.96 5.75 9.26
C PHE A 188 -7.30 7.06 9.74
N ILE A 189 -8.05 7.92 10.45
CA ILE A 189 -7.49 9.22 10.88
C ILE A 189 -6.21 9.02 11.71
N ASN A 190 -5.15 9.75 11.35
CA ASN A 190 -3.82 9.71 11.99
C ASN A 190 -3.12 8.33 11.94
N CYS A 191 -3.41 7.49 10.95
CA CYS A 191 -2.57 6.32 10.63
C CYS A 191 -1.30 6.80 9.89
N ALA A 192 -0.42 7.49 10.62
CA ALA A 192 0.65 8.29 10.03
C ALA A 192 1.73 7.46 9.32
N ALA A 193 1.96 6.19 9.73
CA ALA A 193 2.96 5.31 9.14
C ALA A 193 2.45 4.45 7.97
N LEU A 194 1.14 4.45 7.69
CA LEU A 194 0.52 3.61 6.67
C LEU A 194 0.96 4.05 5.27
N LYS A 195 1.58 3.15 4.50
CA LYS A 195 2.14 3.44 3.18
C LYS A 195 1.23 3.07 2.02
N SER A 196 0.51 1.98 2.18
CA SER A 196 -0.41 1.46 1.17
C SER A 196 -1.70 0.99 1.80
N LEU A 197 -2.80 1.12 1.06
CA LEU A 197 -4.12 0.69 1.50
C LEU A 197 -4.90 0.10 0.33
N TYR A 198 -5.51 -1.07 0.56
CA TYR A 198 -6.31 -1.80 -0.40
C TYR A 198 -7.76 -1.83 0.05
N LEU A 199 -8.64 -1.22 -0.73
CA LEU A 199 -10.06 -0.99 -0.44
C LEU A 199 -10.96 -1.45 -1.59
N ASP A 200 -10.64 -2.58 -2.20
CA ASP A 200 -11.27 -3.07 -3.45
C ASP A 200 -12.75 -3.42 -3.30
N ASN A 201 -13.21 -3.74 -2.09
CA ASN A 201 -14.62 -4.07 -1.80
C ASN A 201 -15.33 -2.99 -0.99
N PHE A 202 -14.73 -1.80 -0.88
CA PHE A 202 -15.34 -0.69 -0.14
C PHE A 202 -16.41 0.02 -0.95
N THR A 203 -17.48 0.39 -0.28
CA THR A 203 -18.59 1.19 -0.82
C THR A 203 -18.70 2.50 -0.06
N THR A 204 -19.31 3.51 -0.70
CA THR A 204 -19.53 4.80 -0.03
C THR A 204 -20.56 4.68 1.09
N ALA A 205 -20.14 4.93 2.33
CA ALA A 205 -21.04 5.01 3.48
C ALA A 205 -21.76 6.36 3.56
N LYS A 206 -22.80 6.43 4.38
CA LYS A 206 -23.55 7.65 4.61
C LYS A 206 -22.69 8.74 5.26
N THR A 207 -21.80 8.34 6.17
CA THR A 207 -20.84 9.23 6.83
C THR A 207 -19.42 8.70 6.66
N MET A 208 -18.51 9.57 6.21
CA MET A 208 -17.09 9.25 5.94
C MET A 208 -16.19 10.47 6.25
N THR A 209 -16.57 11.28 7.23
CA THR A 209 -15.84 12.50 7.58
C THR A 209 -14.42 12.16 8.03
N ASP A 210 -13.42 12.90 7.51
CA ASP A 210 -12.01 12.77 7.91
C ASP A 210 -11.42 11.35 7.78
N MET A 211 -11.96 10.49 6.89
CA MET A 211 -11.60 9.08 6.80
C MET A 211 -10.09 8.87 6.67
N PHE A 212 -9.41 9.69 5.86
CA PHE A 212 -7.96 9.59 5.60
C PHE A 212 -7.13 10.73 6.20
N THR A 213 -7.71 11.61 7.03
CA THR A 213 -6.98 12.73 7.61
C THR A 213 -5.78 12.25 8.40
N GLY A 214 -4.58 12.81 8.12
CA GLY A 214 -3.34 12.46 8.84
C GLY A 214 -2.67 11.15 8.40
N THR A 215 -3.07 10.53 7.29
CA THR A 215 -2.37 9.41 6.64
C THR A 215 -1.18 9.93 5.81
N ILE A 216 -0.27 10.65 6.44
CA ILE A 216 0.79 11.43 5.75
C ILE A 216 1.78 10.60 4.94
N SER A 217 2.01 9.34 5.34
CA SER A 217 2.91 8.41 4.64
C SER A 217 2.23 7.63 3.52
N LEU A 218 0.91 7.81 3.31
CA LEU A 218 0.17 7.05 2.31
C LEU A 218 0.61 7.47 0.91
N THR A 219 1.22 6.52 0.18
CA THR A 219 1.74 6.72 -1.17
C THR A 219 1.04 5.87 -2.21
N TYR A 220 0.27 4.87 -1.78
CA TYR A 220 -0.50 4.00 -2.65
C TYR A 220 -1.91 3.73 -2.10
N LEU A 221 -2.92 3.86 -2.96
CA LEU A 221 -4.31 3.60 -2.64
C LEU A 221 -4.95 2.80 -3.78
N PHE A 222 -5.25 1.53 -3.53
CA PHE A 222 -6.08 0.72 -4.43
C PHE A 222 -7.51 0.75 -3.94
N VAL A 223 -8.47 1.13 -4.78
CA VAL A 223 -9.80 1.48 -4.32
C VAL A 223 -10.90 1.04 -5.26
N SER A 224 -11.99 0.54 -4.68
CA SER A 224 -13.23 0.20 -5.39
C SER A 224 -13.83 1.42 -6.10
N HIS A 225 -14.31 1.22 -7.31
CA HIS A 225 -15.11 2.23 -8.03
C HIS A 225 -16.39 2.65 -7.28
N ASN A 226 -16.86 1.83 -6.33
CA ASN A 226 -18.03 2.11 -5.49
C ASN A 226 -17.74 3.07 -4.31
N LEU A 227 -16.47 3.36 -4.03
CA LEU A 227 -16.07 4.33 -3.00
C LEU A 227 -15.87 5.70 -3.64
N SER A 228 -16.92 6.50 -3.75
CA SER A 228 -16.96 7.71 -4.57
C SER A 228 -16.23 8.93 -4.00
N THR A 229 -15.69 8.87 -2.78
CA THR A 229 -15.05 10.02 -2.12
C THR A 229 -13.91 9.59 -1.20
N PHE A 230 -12.89 10.46 -1.07
CA PHE A 230 -11.65 10.25 -0.30
C PHE A 230 -11.47 11.37 0.73
N THR A 231 -12.42 11.47 1.68
CA THR A 231 -12.45 12.58 2.65
C THR A 231 -11.21 12.59 3.54
N GLY A 232 -10.54 13.74 3.59
CA GLY A 232 -9.32 13.93 4.37
C GLY A 232 -8.05 13.35 3.74
N LEU A 233 -8.10 12.76 2.54
CA LEU A 233 -6.90 12.40 1.80
C LEU A 233 -6.11 13.66 1.46
N GLU A 234 -4.77 13.58 1.51
CA GLU A 234 -3.91 14.72 1.26
C GLU A 234 -4.14 15.33 -0.12
N ASN A 235 -4.37 16.64 -0.15
CA ASN A 235 -4.60 17.40 -1.38
C ASN A 235 -3.28 17.68 -2.08
N THR A 236 -2.73 16.70 -2.74
CA THR A 236 -1.47 16.73 -3.48
C THR A 236 -1.64 16.06 -4.84
N SER A 237 -0.56 15.95 -5.60
CA SER A 237 -0.59 15.24 -6.88
C SER A 237 -0.67 13.73 -6.68
N TRP A 238 -1.50 13.11 -7.50
CA TRP A 238 -1.67 11.66 -7.60
C TRP A 238 -1.68 11.26 -9.07
N TYR A 239 -1.50 10.00 -9.39
CA TYR A 239 -1.67 9.48 -10.73
C TYR A 239 -2.25 8.06 -10.71
N ASP A 240 -2.99 7.75 -11.79
CA ASP A 240 -3.43 6.39 -12.12
C ASP A 240 -2.27 5.64 -12.74
N GLU A 241 -1.79 4.58 -12.08
CA GLU A 241 -0.63 3.82 -12.57
C GLU A 241 -0.96 2.90 -13.75
N LYS A 242 -2.23 2.63 -14.01
CA LYS A 242 -2.66 1.78 -15.13
C LYS A 242 -2.75 2.58 -16.45
N ASN A 243 -3.35 3.77 -16.38
CA ASN A 243 -3.64 4.59 -17.55
C ASN A 243 -2.72 5.80 -17.68
N TRP A 244 -1.79 5.99 -16.74
CA TRP A 244 -0.82 7.10 -16.71
C TRP A 244 -1.50 8.49 -16.78
N VAL A 245 -2.62 8.63 -16.07
CA VAL A 245 -3.34 9.90 -15.95
C VAL A 245 -2.94 10.57 -14.65
N GLN A 246 -2.48 11.82 -14.75
CA GLN A 246 -2.02 12.59 -13.60
C GLN A 246 -3.08 13.59 -13.13
N PHE A 247 -3.16 13.75 -11.82
CA PHE A 247 -4.05 14.68 -11.12
C PHE A 247 -3.21 15.62 -10.26
N SER A 248 -3.38 16.91 -10.44
CA SER A 248 -2.64 17.92 -9.68
C SER A 248 -3.21 18.13 -8.27
N ASN A 249 -4.42 17.64 -8.01
CA ASN A 249 -5.11 17.78 -6.74
C ASN A 249 -6.20 16.71 -6.55
N LEU A 250 -6.69 16.59 -5.33
CA LEU A 250 -7.69 15.60 -4.94
C LEU A 250 -9.01 15.74 -5.70
N SER A 251 -9.43 16.96 -6.06
CA SER A 251 -10.69 17.18 -6.79
C SER A 251 -10.67 16.57 -8.19
N GLN A 252 -9.55 16.70 -8.90
CA GLN A 252 -9.34 16.07 -10.20
C GLN A 252 -9.34 14.54 -10.08
N LEU A 253 -8.61 14.00 -9.11
CA LEU A 253 -8.58 12.57 -8.80
C LEU A 253 -10.00 12.03 -8.56
N GLN A 254 -10.77 12.66 -7.67
CA GLN A 254 -12.13 12.21 -7.33
C GLN A 254 -13.08 12.30 -8.53
N THR A 255 -12.95 13.35 -9.36
CA THR A 255 -13.76 13.50 -10.58
C THR A 255 -13.46 12.38 -11.57
N TYR A 256 -12.19 12.05 -11.76
CA TYR A 256 -11.77 10.93 -12.61
C TYR A 256 -12.27 9.59 -12.07
N HIS A 257 -12.09 9.37 -10.75
CA HIS A 257 -12.44 8.11 -10.10
C HIS A 257 -13.94 7.78 -10.20
N ARG A 258 -14.82 8.77 -10.11
CA ARG A 258 -16.29 8.57 -10.23
C ARG A 258 -16.74 8.04 -11.59
N ASN A 259 -15.89 8.13 -12.62
CA ASN A 259 -16.17 7.62 -13.95
C ASN A 259 -15.56 6.22 -14.20
N GLN A 260 -14.94 5.62 -13.18
CA GLN A 260 -14.40 4.27 -13.29
C GLN A 260 -15.49 3.22 -13.07
N SER A 261 -15.35 2.07 -13.71
CA SER A 261 -16.25 0.91 -13.58
C SER A 261 -15.58 -0.28 -12.87
N GLU A 262 -14.27 -0.16 -12.61
CA GLU A 262 -13.44 -1.20 -11.99
C GLU A 262 -12.60 -0.60 -10.87
N PRO A 263 -12.14 -1.40 -9.89
CA PRO A 263 -11.18 -0.96 -8.90
C PRO A 263 -9.88 -0.46 -9.57
N ILE A 264 -9.27 0.56 -8.99
CA ILE A 264 -8.13 1.24 -9.57
C ILE A 264 -7.09 1.65 -8.54
N GLY A 265 -5.81 1.57 -8.92
CA GLY A 265 -4.67 1.98 -8.10
C GLY A 265 -4.22 3.40 -8.38
N TYR A 266 -4.05 4.17 -7.33
CA TYR A 266 -3.51 5.52 -7.37
C TYR A 266 -2.21 5.61 -6.60
N ARG A 267 -1.21 6.27 -7.19
CA ARG A 267 0.06 6.59 -6.51
C ARG A 267 0.15 8.08 -6.25
N LYS A 268 0.68 8.42 -5.07
CA LYS A 268 1.00 9.79 -4.70
C LYS A 268 2.22 10.29 -5.46
N GLY A 269 2.16 11.50 -6.00
CA GLY A 269 3.23 12.14 -6.76
C GLY A 269 2.89 12.28 -8.24
N ALA A 270 3.93 12.38 -9.08
CA ALA A 270 3.85 12.48 -10.52
C ALA A 270 4.64 11.34 -11.16
N PHE A 271 4.16 10.82 -12.28
CA PHE A 271 4.97 9.95 -13.11
C PHE A 271 5.95 10.78 -13.95
N LEU A 272 7.01 10.11 -14.39
CA LEU A 272 7.98 10.66 -15.33
C LEU A 272 7.66 10.17 -16.73
N SER A 273 7.93 11.01 -17.74
CA SER A 273 7.77 10.66 -19.15
C SER A 273 9.11 10.77 -19.90
N LEU A 274 9.40 9.78 -20.73
CA LEU A 274 10.44 9.82 -21.73
C LEU A 274 9.79 9.92 -23.10
N THR A 275 9.97 11.05 -23.79
CA THR A 275 9.56 11.19 -25.19
C THR A 275 10.74 10.85 -26.06
N MET A 276 10.60 9.84 -26.93
CA MET A 276 11.58 9.44 -27.93
C MET A 276 11.15 10.01 -29.27
N ASP A 277 11.93 10.96 -29.81
CA ASP A 277 11.71 11.58 -31.11
C ASP A 277 12.61 10.89 -32.17
N ALA A 278 12.00 10.23 -33.12
CA ALA A 278 12.72 9.48 -34.13
C ALA A 278 13.42 10.37 -35.18
N MET A 279 13.29 11.70 -35.13
CA MET A 279 13.97 12.66 -35.99
C MET A 279 13.83 12.32 -37.48
N GLY A 280 12.60 12.07 -37.92
CA GLY A 280 12.27 11.68 -39.29
C GLY A 280 12.52 10.21 -39.62
N GLY A 281 12.70 9.37 -38.59
CA GLY A 281 12.50 7.93 -38.64
C GLY A 281 11.13 7.57 -38.11
N GLU A 282 10.82 6.28 -38.01
CA GLU A 282 9.56 5.77 -37.51
C GLU A 282 9.76 4.54 -36.62
N PHE A 283 8.86 4.32 -35.69
CA PHE A 283 8.78 3.10 -34.87
C PHE A 283 7.95 2.02 -35.58
N GLU A 284 7.87 0.81 -35.05
CA GLU A 284 7.11 -0.30 -35.65
C GLU A 284 5.63 0.02 -35.89
N ASP A 285 5.05 0.92 -35.11
CA ASP A 285 3.67 1.41 -35.22
C ASP A 285 3.52 2.57 -36.20
N ALA A 286 4.57 2.89 -36.98
CA ALA A 286 4.67 4.00 -37.95
C ALA A 286 4.51 5.41 -37.31
N GLU A 287 4.71 5.52 -36.00
CA GLU A 287 4.74 6.81 -35.31
C GLU A 287 6.15 7.40 -35.32
N GLU A 288 6.26 8.71 -35.42
CA GLU A 288 7.54 9.45 -35.38
C GLU A 288 8.01 9.71 -33.94
N GLN A 289 7.12 9.58 -32.97
CA GLN A 289 7.42 9.76 -31.55
C GLN A 289 6.82 8.64 -30.71
N LYS A 290 7.55 8.22 -29.68
CA LYS A 290 7.10 7.26 -28.68
C LYS A 290 7.26 7.81 -27.28
N VAL A 291 6.25 7.61 -26.44
CA VAL A 291 6.28 8.07 -25.04
C VAL A 291 6.24 6.87 -24.11
N GLN A 292 7.19 6.80 -23.18
CA GLN A 292 7.15 5.87 -22.06
C GLN A 292 6.83 6.64 -20.77
N SER A 293 6.10 5.99 -19.86
CA SER A 293 5.82 6.52 -18.52
C SER A 293 6.38 5.57 -17.48
N LYS A 294 7.11 6.10 -16.50
CA LYS A 294 7.74 5.36 -15.40
C LYS A 294 7.63 6.15 -14.10
N ILE A 295 7.74 5.45 -12.99
CA ILE A 295 7.94 6.11 -11.69
C ILE A 295 9.43 6.41 -11.48
N SER A 296 9.73 7.39 -10.62
CA SER A 296 11.11 7.72 -10.28
C SER A 296 11.85 6.49 -9.73
N GLY A 297 13.02 6.22 -10.28
CA GLY A 297 13.86 5.08 -9.90
C GLY A 297 13.70 3.82 -10.77
N GLU A 298 12.67 3.75 -11.62
CA GLU A 298 12.58 2.70 -12.64
C GLU A 298 13.49 3.00 -13.84
N TYR A 299 13.71 2.00 -14.71
CA TYR A 299 14.57 2.14 -15.89
C TYR A 299 13.73 2.30 -17.15
N TRP A 300 14.20 3.18 -18.04
CA TRP A 300 13.63 3.33 -19.37
C TRP A 300 14.00 2.15 -20.26
N GLU A 301 13.12 1.77 -21.17
CA GLU A 301 13.37 0.75 -22.17
C GLU A 301 13.85 1.41 -23.45
N GLU A 302 14.97 0.92 -24.02
CA GLU A 302 15.44 1.40 -25.30
C GLU A 302 14.54 0.83 -26.41
N VAL A 303 13.99 1.70 -27.24
CA VAL A 303 13.25 1.33 -28.46
C VAL A 303 13.95 1.96 -29.64
N ILE A 304 14.34 1.13 -30.60
CA ILE A 304 15.13 1.56 -31.78
C ILE A 304 14.18 1.85 -32.92
N PRO A 305 14.12 3.09 -33.46
CA PRO A 305 13.35 3.42 -34.63
C PRO A 305 14.09 2.99 -35.89
N VAL A 306 13.41 3.04 -37.05
CA VAL A 306 14.00 2.81 -38.36
C VAL A 306 13.89 4.05 -39.24
N LYS A 307 14.87 4.25 -40.11
CA LYS A 307 14.84 5.31 -41.14
C LYS A 307 15.48 4.79 -42.41
N GLU A 308 14.74 4.89 -43.51
CA GLU A 308 15.21 4.42 -44.80
C GLU A 308 16.52 5.12 -45.20
N GLY A 309 17.50 4.32 -45.64
CA GLY A 309 18.80 4.82 -46.05
C GLY A 309 19.71 5.32 -44.90
N HIS A 310 19.41 5.02 -43.65
CA HIS A 310 20.21 5.47 -42.53
C HIS A 310 20.45 4.37 -41.49
N TYR A 311 21.55 4.49 -40.74
CA TYR A 311 21.82 3.71 -39.52
C TYR A 311 21.49 4.51 -38.27
N PHE A 312 20.93 3.85 -37.28
CA PHE A 312 20.71 4.44 -35.96
C PHE A 312 22.03 4.48 -35.14
N ASP A 313 22.50 5.68 -34.76
CA ASP A 313 23.72 5.87 -33.98
C ASP A 313 23.45 5.87 -32.45
N GLY A 314 22.21 6.12 -32.06
CA GLY A 314 21.78 6.13 -30.66
C GLY A 314 20.86 7.29 -30.32
N TRP A 315 20.51 7.34 -29.04
CA TRP A 315 19.66 8.37 -28.47
C TRP A 315 20.48 9.47 -27.80
N TYR A 316 20.08 10.74 -27.96
CA TYR A 316 20.76 11.91 -27.45
C TYR A 316 19.79 12.83 -26.71
N LEU A 317 20.28 13.50 -25.64
CA LEU A 317 19.53 14.47 -24.84
C LEU A 317 19.29 15.80 -25.55
N ASP A 318 20.01 16.07 -26.63
CA ASP A 318 19.94 17.32 -27.37
C ASP A 318 19.99 17.07 -28.90
N GLN A 319 19.40 17.99 -29.67
CA GLN A 319 19.34 17.89 -31.13
C GLN A 319 20.69 18.19 -31.84
N ASN A 320 21.69 18.66 -31.09
CA ASN A 320 23.07 18.79 -31.60
C ASN A 320 23.87 17.51 -31.45
N PHE A 321 23.27 16.48 -30.80
CA PHE A 321 23.85 15.15 -30.59
C PHE A 321 25.19 15.20 -29.83
N THR A 322 25.26 16.05 -28.79
CA THR A 322 26.47 16.21 -27.97
C THR A 322 26.45 15.32 -26.72
N ASN A 323 25.27 15.04 -26.18
CA ASN A 323 25.08 14.27 -24.95
C ASN A 323 24.30 13.00 -25.25
N LYS A 324 24.96 11.84 -25.27
CA LYS A 324 24.31 10.56 -25.47
C LYS A 324 23.47 10.19 -24.27
N PHE A 325 22.25 9.68 -24.48
CA PHE A 325 21.37 9.23 -23.42
C PHE A 325 21.83 7.86 -22.91
N ASP A 326 21.80 7.67 -21.59
CA ASP A 326 22.21 6.44 -20.92
C ASP A 326 21.01 5.72 -20.29
N PHE A 327 20.57 4.63 -20.90
CA PHE A 327 19.47 3.80 -20.41
C PHE A 327 19.81 2.97 -19.16
N SER A 328 21.10 2.88 -18.79
CA SER A 328 21.51 2.21 -17.55
C SER A 328 21.24 3.01 -16.29
N LEU A 329 20.88 4.29 -16.42
CA LEU A 329 20.51 5.17 -15.32
C LEU A 329 19.00 5.13 -15.05
N PRO A 330 18.59 5.15 -13.76
CA PRO A 330 17.19 5.17 -13.41
C PRO A 330 16.52 6.49 -13.79
N ALA A 331 15.22 6.44 -14.06
CA ALA A 331 14.39 7.61 -14.35
C ALA A 331 14.38 8.58 -13.15
N ALA A 332 14.84 9.80 -13.35
CA ALA A 332 14.89 10.85 -12.33
C ALA A 332 14.05 12.09 -12.70
N VAL A 333 13.92 12.37 -14.00
CA VAL A 333 13.19 13.52 -14.53
C VAL A 333 12.50 13.14 -15.85
N SER A 334 11.41 13.82 -16.17
CA SER A 334 10.82 13.72 -17.51
C SER A 334 11.74 14.40 -18.52
N THR A 335 11.95 13.76 -19.67
CA THR A 335 12.86 14.29 -20.70
C THR A 335 12.43 13.87 -22.11
N THR A 336 12.99 14.55 -23.11
CA THR A 336 12.89 14.16 -24.52
C THR A 336 14.28 13.76 -25.02
N ILE A 337 14.34 12.68 -25.77
CA ILE A 337 15.56 12.21 -26.44
C ILE A 337 15.35 12.14 -27.94
N TYR A 338 16.44 12.32 -28.67
CA TYR A 338 16.43 12.48 -30.11
C TYR A 338 17.28 11.41 -30.77
N ALA A 339 16.72 10.74 -31.79
CA ALA A 339 17.42 9.76 -32.57
C ALA A 339 18.48 10.42 -33.46
N LYS A 340 19.72 9.93 -33.41
CA LYS A 340 20.76 10.34 -34.32
C LYS A 340 20.91 9.32 -35.44
N TRP A 341 20.96 9.83 -36.65
CA TRP A 341 21.05 9.05 -37.87
C TRP A 341 22.37 9.27 -38.62
N ILE A 342 22.91 8.20 -39.15
CA ILE A 342 24.07 8.20 -40.08
C ILE A 342 23.59 7.67 -41.42
N GLU A 343 23.81 8.43 -42.50
CA GLU A 343 23.45 7.99 -43.83
C GLU A 343 24.16 6.71 -44.23
N ASN A 344 23.43 5.79 -44.87
CA ASN A 344 24.00 4.60 -45.45
C ASN A 344 24.73 4.99 -46.74
N TYR A 345 25.99 4.73 -46.78
CA TYR A 345 26.76 4.94 -48.00
C TYR A 345 26.83 3.62 -48.81
N THR A 346 26.48 3.68 -50.07
CA THR A 346 26.75 2.57 -50.99
C THR A 346 28.11 2.79 -51.65
N VAL A 347 29.06 1.92 -51.34
CA VAL A 347 30.36 1.90 -52.02
C VAL A 347 30.22 1.03 -53.25
N ILE A 348 30.21 1.64 -54.42
CA ILE A 348 30.22 0.91 -55.69
C ILE A 348 31.67 0.55 -56.01
N ILE A 349 32.02 -0.73 -55.84
CA ILE A 349 33.32 -1.26 -56.25
C ILE A 349 33.15 -1.72 -57.68
N PRO A 350 33.96 -1.22 -58.66
CA PRO A 350 33.92 -1.72 -60.02
C PRO A 350 34.23 -3.21 -60.07
N ALA A 351 33.54 -3.96 -60.92
CA ALA A 351 33.63 -5.42 -61.04
C ALA A 351 35.02 -5.95 -61.45
N SER A 352 35.91 -5.09 -61.88
CA SER A 352 37.34 -5.43 -62.14
C SER A 352 38.25 -4.24 -61.83
N ILE A 353 39.28 -4.45 -61.00
CA ILE A 353 40.36 -3.49 -60.78
C ILE A 353 41.59 -4.06 -61.47
N SER A 354 42.13 -3.36 -62.45
CA SER A 354 43.39 -3.74 -63.09
C SER A 354 44.52 -3.42 -62.15
N LEU A 355 45.42 -4.39 -61.97
CA LEU A 355 46.54 -4.32 -60.99
C LEU A 355 47.62 -3.24 -61.30
N ASN A 356 47.48 -2.49 -62.38
CA ASN A 356 48.50 -1.52 -62.85
C ASN A 356 47.92 -0.08 -63.01
N GLU A 357 46.71 0.18 -62.66
CA GLU A 357 46.15 1.52 -62.70
C GLU A 357 45.70 2.01 -61.31
N THR A 358 46.04 3.25 -61.00
CA THR A 358 45.47 3.95 -59.84
C THR A 358 44.00 4.24 -60.16
N SER A 359 43.11 3.38 -59.64
CA SER A 359 41.66 3.59 -59.79
C SER A 359 41.20 4.43 -58.60
N GLU A 360 40.57 5.56 -58.88
CA GLU A 360 39.88 6.35 -57.88
C GLU A 360 38.61 5.58 -57.42
N LEU A 361 38.53 5.32 -56.14
CA LEU A 361 37.33 4.80 -55.50
C LEU A 361 36.31 5.92 -55.39
N LYS A 362 35.28 5.94 -56.20
CA LYS A 362 34.20 6.93 -56.08
C LYS A 362 33.25 6.49 -55.01
N VAL A 363 33.29 7.19 -53.88
CA VAL A 363 32.29 7.06 -52.81
C VAL A 363 31.20 8.10 -53.10
N GLU A 364 30.03 7.65 -53.51
CA GLU A 364 28.87 8.55 -53.63
C GLU A 364 28.17 8.65 -52.30
N GLY A 365 28.32 9.79 -51.64
CA GLY A 365 27.77 10.17 -50.37
C GLY A 365 28.69 11.17 -49.68
N ILE A 366 28.21 12.30 -49.31
CA ILE A 366 29.05 13.37 -48.71
C ILE A 366 29.02 13.24 -47.21
N ASN A 367 30.10 12.77 -46.59
CA ASN A 367 30.32 12.98 -45.19
C ASN A 367 31.05 14.32 -44.97
N ARG A 368 30.44 15.26 -44.26
CA ARG A 368 31.05 16.50 -43.82
C ARG A 368 31.61 16.40 -42.37
N GLY A 369 32.24 15.31 -42.03
CA GLY A 369 32.92 15.14 -40.77
C GLY A 369 34.22 14.39 -40.93
N ASP A 370 35.30 14.95 -40.38
CA ASP A 370 36.69 14.45 -40.38
C ASP A 370 36.81 13.02 -39.84
N LYS A 371 36.48 12.02 -40.62
CA LYS A 371 36.90 10.64 -40.36
C LYS A 371 37.37 9.98 -41.62
N ASN A 372 38.66 9.63 -41.63
CA ASN A 372 39.29 8.82 -42.67
C ASN A 372 38.58 7.48 -42.82
N LEU A 373 37.96 7.23 -43.94
CA LEU A 373 37.41 5.94 -44.32
C LEU A 373 38.58 5.00 -44.65
N SER A 374 38.94 4.09 -43.78
CA SER A 374 39.91 3.01 -44.08
C SER A 374 39.16 1.84 -44.71
N VAL A 375 39.24 1.67 -46.02
CA VAL A 375 38.75 0.46 -46.71
C VAL A 375 39.84 -0.61 -46.61
N GLY A 376 39.63 -1.59 -45.73
CA GLY A 376 40.47 -2.77 -45.63
C GLY A 376 40.18 -3.71 -46.82
N LEU A 377 41.04 -3.74 -47.85
CA LEU A 377 40.98 -4.74 -48.88
C LEU A 377 41.50 -6.08 -48.34
N ASN A 378 40.60 -7.02 -48.09
CA ASN A 378 40.96 -8.38 -47.74
C ASN A 378 41.46 -9.09 -49.00
N ARG A 379 42.80 -9.25 -49.14
CA ARG A 379 43.41 -9.96 -50.28
C ARG A 379 43.23 -11.47 -50.08
N THR A 380 42.35 -12.09 -50.78
CA THR A 380 42.55 -13.46 -51.24
C THR A 380 42.86 -13.42 -52.74
N ALA A 381 44.13 -13.37 -53.08
CA ALA A 381 44.56 -13.55 -54.45
C ALA A 381 44.57 -15.07 -54.74
N THR A 382 43.58 -15.55 -55.42
CA THR A 382 43.68 -16.79 -56.17
C THR A 382 44.21 -16.45 -57.55
N SER A 383 45.47 -16.76 -57.78
CA SER A 383 46.01 -16.79 -59.15
C SER A 383 45.29 -17.85 -59.91
N ILE A 384 44.62 -17.48 -60.98
CA ILE A 384 44.25 -18.43 -62.03
C ILE A 384 45.11 -18.07 -63.27
N SER A 385 45.89 -19.06 -63.62
CA SER A 385 46.68 -19.10 -64.86
C SER A 385 45.82 -19.11 -66.12
#